data_81ad8d50b2b6e04a82c13f1b6b51fdde
#
_entry.id   81ad8d50b2b6e04a82c13f1b6b51fdde
#
_cell.length_a   1.000
_cell.length_b   1.000
_cell.length_c   1.000
_cell.angle_alpha   90.00
_cell.angle_beta   90.00
_cell.angle_gamma   90.00
#
_symmetry.space_group_name_H-M   'P 1'
#
loop_
_entity.id
_entity.type
_entity.pdbx_description
1 polymer ?
#
loop_
_entity_poly.entity_id
_entity_poly.type
_entity_poly.pdbx_seq_one_letter_code
_entity_poly.pdbx_strand_id
1 'polypeptide(L)'
;YDKPELQFFQNILMNGGICGRRAFFGRFILRSFGVPTTARPQRGHAALAHWTPDGWVVCLGGGWGAGWTKTRYQKDRDFLANTQARDVVEQFPQVKRAQWVGHVVGEKQVFGFLSGDPDFWHGLALYKQRQIIEEAEVVALAAVGTDIGEANESRVPETVKKAAVTEDDRKITISRSGVITIPAVTCSHPTNSTAKISFMDSNLGGKQLHYGRLSGDEAFEYTFDAPKAGKYQISARVVTPSWKQHLLVTVNGAEEPTDIALPFTVGMWEETEPVEITLAKGKNILRFTHQGGKGTTIKDFTLKCK
;
A
#
# COMPACT_ATOMS: atom_id res chain seq x y z
N TYR A 1 4.37 -12.77 -3.71
CA TYR A 1 4.01 -12.14 -2.42
C TYR A 1 4.73 -12.76 -1.22
N ASP A 2 5.71 -13.63 -1.42
CA ASP A 2 6.24 -14.48 -0.34
C ASP A 2 7.66 -14.10 0.08
N LYS A 3 8.01 -12.83 0.01
CA LYS A 3 9.23 -12.35 0.65
C LYS A 3 9.00 -12.33 2.17
N PRO A 4 9.72 -13.15 2.97
CA PRO A 4 9.51 -13.21 4.43
C PRO A 4 9.65 -11.85 5.11
N GLU A 5 10.54 -11.01 4.61
CA GLU A 5 10.82 -9.66 5.12
C GLU A 5 9.58 -8.75 5.13
N LEU A 6 8.64 -9.00 4.21
CA LEU A 6 7.40 -8.24 4.15
C LEU A 6 6.44 -8.58 5.30
N GLN A 7 6.68 -9.65 6.05
CA GLN A 7 5.89 -10.02 7.22
C GLN A 7 6.36 -9.29 8.50
N PHE A 8 7.53 -8.68 8.49
CA PHE A 8 8.04 -7.98 9.64
C PHE A 8 7.32 -6.64 9.83
N PHE A 9 6.84 -6.39 11.04
CA PHE A 9 6.10 -5.17 11.36
C PHE A 9 6.93 -3.90 11.18
N GLN A 10 8.23 -3.97 11.42
CA GLN A 10 9.17 -2.88 11.16
C GLN A 10 9.13 -2.43 9.70
N ASN A 11 9.05 -3.38 8.77
CA ASN A 11 8.97 -3.06 7.34
C ASN A 11 7.60 -2.45 6.97
N ILE A 12 6.53 -2.83 7.65
CA ILE A 12 5.22 -2.21 7.47
C ILE A 12 5.24 -0.74 7.97
N LEU A 13 5.85 -0.49 9.11
CA LEU A 13 6.03 0.87 9.64
C LEU A 13 6.88 1.73 8.73
N MET A 14 7.96 1.17 8.17
CA MET A 14 8.88 1.90 7.32
C MET A 14 8.32 2.20 5.92
N ASN A 15 7.59 1.26 5.34
CA ASN A 15 7.20 1.30 3.92
C ASN A 15 5.69 1.27 3.70
N GLY A 16 4.88 1.24 4.75
CA GLY A 16 3.42 1.20 4.69
C GLY A 16 2.84 -0.17 4.34
N GLY A 17 3.49 -0.96 3.51
CA GLY A 17 3.00 -2.26 3.05
C GLY A 17 1.70 -2.19 2.21
N ILE A 18 1.24 -3.35 1.76
CA ILE A 18 -0.06 -3.50 1.07
C ILE A 18 -1.21 -3.61 2.08
N CYS A 19 -2.44 -3.45 1.61
CA CYS A 19 -3.66 -3.42 2.44
C CYS A 19 -3.77 -4.58 3.44
N GLY A 20 -3.53 -5.83 3.01
CA GLY A 20 -3.60 -6.99 3.89
C GLY A 20 -2.63 -6.95 5.06
N ARG A 21 -1.42 -6.45 4.85
CA ARG A 21 -0.40 -6.32 5.88
C ARG A 21 -0.67 -5.18 6.83
N ARG A 22 -1.07 -4.03 6.30
CA ARG A 22 -1.49 -2.88 7.13
C ARG A 22 -2.69 -3.25 8.01
N ALA A 23 -3.69 -3.91 7.46
CA ALA A 23 -4.85 -4.37 8.22
C ALA A 23 -4.46 -5.42 9.27
N PHE A 24 -3.54 -6.33 8.97
CA PHE A 24 -3.03 -7.30 9.93
C PHE A 24 -2.23 -6.62 11.05
N PHE A 25 -1.33 -5.71 10.71
CA PHE A 25 -0.54 -4.95 11.66
C PHE A 25 -1.44 -4.10 12.58
N GLY A 26 -2.41 -3.37 12.01
CA GLY A 26 -3.36 -2.58 12.78
C GLY A 26 -4.16 -3.42 13.78
N ARG A 27 -4.64 -4.61 13.37
CA ARG A 27 -5.31 -5.55 14.29
C ARG A 27 -4.40 -6.03 15.40
N PHE A 28 -3.15 -6.35 15.06
CA PHE A 28 -2.17 -6.79 16.06
C PHE A 28 -1.93 -5.71 17.11
N ILE A 29 -1.62 -4.49 16.68
CA ILE A 29 -1.37 -3.37 17.58
C ILE A 29 -2.57 -3.07 18.48
N LEU A 30 -3.76 -2.90 17.89
CA LEU A 30 -4.95 -2.57 18.65
C LEU A 30 -5.28 -3.65 19.69
N ARG A 31 -5.16 -4.93 19.32
CA ARG A 31 -5.35 -6.04 20.26
C ARG A 31 -4.31 -6.09 21.37
N SER A 32 -3.07 -5.69 21.08
CA SER A 32 -2.02 -5.59 22.10
C SER A 32 -2.33 -4.54 23.18
N PHE A 33 -3.15 -3.54 22.82
CA PHE A 33 -3.68 -2.55 23.77
C PHE A 33 -5.08 -2.89 24.30
N GLY A 34 -5.56 -4.12 24.08
CA GLY A 34 -6.87 -4.57 24.54
C GLY A 34 -8.07 -4.03 23.76
N VAL A 35 -7.84 -3.36 22.63
CA VAL A 35 -8.92 -2.83 21.77
C VAL A 35 -9.47 -3.95 20.89
N PRO A 36 -10.77 -4.31 21.01
CA PRO A 36 -11.38 -5.32 20.16
C PRO A 36 -11.28 -4.91 18.68
N THR A 37 -10.76 -5.81 17.86
CA THR A 37 -10.63 -5.59 16.42
C THR A 37 -10.96 -6.83 15.63
N THR A 38 -11.42 -6.61 14.40
CA THR A 38 -11.68 -7.69 13.46
C THR A 38 -11.22 -7.35 12.06
N ALA A 39 -10.97 -8.39 11.25
CA ALA A 39 -10.74 -8.21 9.83
C ALA A 39 -12.06 -7.85 9.13
N ARG A 40 -11.99 -6.96 8.18
CA ARG A 40 -13.07 -6.66 7.24
C ARG A 40 -12.59 -6.93 5.83
N PRO A 41 -12.54 -8.22 5.42
CA PRO A 41 -12.08 -8.57 4.09
C PRO A 41 -13.05 -8.04 3.04
N GLN A 42 -12.49 -7.40 2.02
CA GLN A 42 -13.21 -6.85 0.88
C GLN A 42 -12.68 -7.48 -0.42
N ARG A 43 -13.46 -7.42 -1.50
CA ARG A 43 -13.01 -7.98 -2.78
C ARG A 43 -11.79 -7.22 -3.29
N GLY A 44 -10.65 -7.90 -3.35
CA GLY A 44 -9.38 -7.32 -3.78
C GLY A 44 -8.79 -6.31 -2.79
N HIS A 45 -9.30 -6.25 -1.55
CA HIS A 45 -8.84 -5.33 -0.52
C HIS A 45 -9.00 -5.93 0.87
N ALA A 46 -8.15 -5.52 1.81
CA ALA A 46 -8.26 -5.88 3.21
C ALA A 46 -8.38 -4.61 4.06
N ALA A 47 -9.38 -4.60 4.91
CA ALA A 47 -9.64 -3.56 5.90
C ALA A 47 -9.76 -4.18 7.30
N LEU A 48 -9.86 -3.33 8.30
CA LEU A 48 -10.13 -3.71 9.67
C LEU A 48 -11.23 -2.85 10.26
N ALA A 49 -11.84 -3.32 11.34
CA ALA A 49 -12.67 -2.51 12.20
C ALA A 49 -12.23 -2.68 13.64
N HIS A 50 -12.33 -1.63 14.44
CA HIS A 50 -12.05 -1.66 15.86
C HIS A 50 -13.24 -1.11 16.66
N TRP A 51 -13.34 -1.56 17.89
CA TRP A 51 -14.39 -1.14 18.80
C TRP A 51 -13.99 0.15 19.52
N THR A 52 -14.98 1.03 19.66
CA THR A 52 -14.96 2.19 20.55
C THR A 52 -16.20 2.14 21.45
N PRO A 53 -16.26 2.90 22.55
CA PRO A 53 -17.47 2.98 23.37
C PRO A 53 -18.75 3.34 22.59
N ASP A 54 -18.60 4.07 21.47
CA ASP A 54 -19.72 4.48 20.63
C ASP A 54 -20.08 3.43 19.56
N GLY A 55 -19.27 2.37 19.40
CA GLY A 55 -19.47 1.31 18.44
C GLY A 55 -18.25 1.00 17.56
N TRP A 56 -18.49 0.33 16.43
CA TRP A 56 -17.45 -0.09 15.52
C TRP A 56 -17.02 1.04 14.57
N VAL A 57 -15.72 1.26 14.47
CA VAL A 57 -15.10 2.16 13.49
C VAL A 57 -14.34 1.35 12.45
N VAL A 58 -14.59 1.63 11.18
CA VAL A 58 -13.89 1.00 10.05
C VAL A 58 -12.61 1.78 9.76
N CYS A 59 -11.53 1.05 9.54
CA CYS A 59 -10.24 1.59 9.16
C CYS A 59 -9.71 0.89 7.92
N LEU A 60 -9.04 1.64 7.06
CA LEU A 60 -8.46 1.16 5.81
C LEU A 60 -9.51 0.60 4.83
N GLY A 61 -10.76 0.98 4.98
CA GLY A 61 -11.85 0.53 4.12
C GLY A 61 -11.91 1.29 2.80
N GLY A 62 -12.71 0.78 1.87
CA GLY A 62 -13.02 1.44 0.60
C GLY A 62 -14.00 2.61 0.73
N GLY A 63 -14.15 3.18 1.93
CA GLY A 63 -15.06 4.27 2.28
C GLY A 63 -16.46 3.80 2.68
N TRP A 64 -17.23 4.70 3.27
CA TRP A 64 -18.59 4.43 3.76
C TRP A 64 -19.59 4.06 2.66
N GLY A 65 -19.31 4.35 1.40
CA GLY A 65 -20.09 3.85 0.26
C GLY A 65 -20.04 2.33 0.11
N ALA A 66 -19.00 1.69 0.64
CA ALA A 66 -18.88 0.25 0.79
C ALA A 66 -19.42 -0.24 2.15
N GLY A 67 -20.05 0.61 2.92
CA GLY A 67 -20.46 0.54 4.32
C GLY A 67 -20.89 -0.81 4.87
N TRP A 68 -21.11 -0.88 6.16
CA TRP A 68 -21.52 -2.08 6.87
C TRP A 68 -22.82 -2.69 6.31
N THR A 69 -23.79 -1.86 5.98
CA THR A 69 -25.15 -2.30 5.59
C THR A 69 -25.35 -2.32 4.08
N LYS A 70 -24.59 -1.53 3.33
CA LYS A 70 -24.66 -1.45 1.86
C LYS A 70 -23.38 -1.98 1.23
N THR A 71 -22.82 -3.01 1.82
CA THR A 71 -21.59 -3.60 1.31
C THR A 71 -21.81 -4.27 -0.04
N ARG A 72 -20.91 -4.02 -0.97
CA ARG A 72 -20.73 -4.83 -2.17
C ARG A 72 -19.92 -6.11 -1.89
N TYR A 73 -19.45 -6.25 -0.67
CA TYR A 73 -18.62 -7.36 -0.23
C TYR A 73 -19.45 -8.31 0.63
N GLN A 74 -19.72 -9.48 0.12
CA GLN A 74 -20.57 -10.49 0.76
C GLN A 74 -20.10 -10.86 2.17
N LYS A 75 -18.79 -10.94 2.37
CA LYS A 75 -18.19 -11.27 3.67
C LYS A 75 -18.48 -10.25 4.79
N ASP A 76 -18.71 -8.99 4.44
CA ASP A 76 -19.12 -7.98 5.43
C ASP A 76 -20.53 -8.28 5.99
N ARG A 77 -21.45 -8.75 5.14
CA ARG A 77 -22.80 -9.13 5.58
C ARG A 77 -22.78 -10.34 6.50
N ASP A 78 -21.95 -11.33 6.18
CA ASP A 78 -21.77 -12.50 7.03
C ASP A 78 -21.20 -12.11 8.40
N PHE A 79 -20.24 -11.18 8.43
CA PHE A 79 -19.67 -10.64 9.66
C PHE A 79 -20.72 -9.92 10.51
N LEU A 80 -21.57 -9.07 9.91
CA LEU A 80 -22.62 -8.37 10.62
C LEU A 80 -23.62 -9.35 11.25
N ALA A 81 -24.12 -10.31 10.47
CA ALA A 81 -25.05 -11.32 10.98
C ALA A 81 -24.47 -12.14 12.13
N ASN A 82 -23.20 -12.54 12.02
CA ASN A 82 -22.51 -13.23 13.11
C ASN A 82 -22.39 -12.36 14.37
N THR A 83 -22.11 -11.09 14.24
CA THR A 83 -21.96 -10.18 15.37
C THR A 83 -23.32 -9.93 16.05
N GLN A 84 -24.35 -9.68 15.26
CA GLN A 84 -25.71 -9.48 15.76
C GLN A 84 -26.25 -10.72 16.51
N ALA A 85 -26.06 -11.92 15.96
CA ALA A 85 -26.51 -13.12 16.61
C ALA A 85 -25.84 -13.40 17.97
N ARG A 86 -24.59 -12.92 18.15
CA ARG A 86 -23.87 -13.05 19.44
C ARG A 86 -24.47 -12.23 20.56
N ASP A 87 -25.18 -11.15 20.24
CA ASP A 87 -25.81 -10.30 21.24
C ASP A 87 -26.99 -11.03 21.90
N VAL A 88 -27.55 -12.06 21.24
CA VAL A 88 -28.62 -12.93 21.79
C VAL A 88 -28.00 -14.13 22.49
N VAL A 89 -27.39 -13.89 23.65
CA VAL A 89 -26.52 -14.83 24.38
C VAL A 89 -27.18 -16.16 24.67
N GLU A 90 -28.46 -16.17 25.06
CA GLU A 90 -29.19 -17.38 25.45
C GLU A 90 -29.46 -18.32 24.27
N GLN A 91 -29.70 -17.80 23.11
CA GLN A 91 -30.04 -18.57 21.92
C GLN A 91 -28.81 -18.89 21.03
N PHE A 92 -27.78 -18.09 21.10
CA PHE A 92 -26.57 -18.26 20.29
C PHE A 92 -25.89 -19.65 20.40
N PRO A 93 -25.90 -20.35 21.55
CA PRO A 93 -25.41 -21.73 21.65
C PRO A 93 -26.01 -22.70 20.63
N GLN A 94 -27.27 -22.49 20.18
CA GLN A 94 -27.88 -23.32 19.14
C GLN A 94 -27.12 -23.19 17.80
N VAL A 95 -26.73 -21.97 17.44
CA VAL A 95 -25.92 -21.72 16.25
C VAL A 95 -24.57 -22.43 16.38
N LYS A 96 -23.92 -22.28 17.53
CA LYS A 96 -22.61 -22.90 17.80
C LYS A 96 -22.67 -24.41 17.79
N ARG A 97 -23.73 -24.99 18.32
CA ARG A 97 -23.93 -26.45 18.33
C ARG A 97 -24.08 -26.99 16.92
N ALA A 98 -24.86 -26.35 16.06
CA ALA A 98 -24.99 -26.74 14.65
C ALA A 98 -23.65 -26.60 13.88
N GLN A 99 -22.93 -25.51 14.08
CA GLN A 99 -21.59 -25.31 13.50
C GLN A 99 -20.61 -26.40 13.94
N TRP A 100 -20.64 -26.78 15.22
CA TRP A 100 -19.78 -27.83 15.76
C TRP A 100 -20.10 -29.20 15.15
N VAL A 101 -21.39 -29.56 15.02
CA VAL A 101 -21.79 -30.81 14.38
C VAL A 101 -21.31 -30.85 12.93
N GLY A 102 -21.53 -29.79 12.16
CA GLY A 102 -21.03 -29.68 10.78
C GLY A 102 -19.52 -29.90 10.68
N HIS A 103 -18.79 -29.30 11.61
CA HIS A 103 -17.34 -29.50 11.68
C HIS A 103 -16.96 -30.98 11.97
N VAL A 104 -17.64 -31.62 12.91
CA VAL A 104 -17.37 -33.01 13.30
C VAL A 104 -17.69 -33.99 12.16
N VAL A 105 -18.74 -33.76 11.39
CA VAL A 105 -19.09 -34.60 10.24
C VAL A 105 -18.33 -34.24 8.96
N GLY A 106 -17.43 -33.27 9.01
CA GLY A 106 -16.53 -32.92 7.91
C GLY A 106 -17.14 -31.98 6.86
N GLU A 107 -18.21 -31.28 7.18
CA GLU A 107 -18.75 -30.25 6.30
C GLU A 107 -17.77 -29.09 6.11
N LYS A 108 -17.73 -28.52 4.91
CA LYS A 108 -16.92 -27.34 4.63
C LYS A 108 -17.49 -26.15 5.40
N GLN A 109 -16.65 -25.51 6.20
CA GLN A 109 -17.05 -24.34 6.95
C GLN A 109 -17.48 -23.18 6.03
N VAL A 110 -18.69 -22.66 6.24
CA VAL A 110 -19.28 -21.52 5.56
C VAL A 110 -19.70 -20.50 6.59
N PHE A 111 -19.38 -19.23 6.36
CA PHE A 111 -19.64 -18.14 7.30
C PHE A 111 -20.94 -17.37 7.02
N GLY A 112 -21.56 -17.62 5.87
CA GLY A 112 -22.81 -17.00 5.45
C GLY A 112 -23.26 -17.50 4.08
N PHE A 113 -24.55 -17.33 3.77
CA PHE A 113 -25.14 -17.73 2.47
C PHE A 113 -24.56 -16.95 1.28
N LEU A 114 -23.91 -15.81 1.53
CA LEU A 114 -23.29 -14.99 0.50
C LEU A 114 -21.84 -15.35 0.24
N SER A 115 -21.22 -16.16 1.10
CA SER A 115 -19.82 -16.58 0.99
C SER A 115 -19.63 -18.01 0.48
N GLY A 116 -20.70 -18.74 0.26
CA GLY A 116 -20.68 -20.10 -0.32
C GLY A 116 -21.99 -20.82 -0.09
N ASP A 117 -22.14 -21.99 -0.72
CA ASP A 117 -23.25 -22.89 -0.51
C ASP A 117 -22.96 -23.77 0.71
N PRO A 118 -23.73 -23.67 1.80
CA PRO A 118 -23.52 -24.48 2.99
C PRO A 118 -24.10 -25.89 2.80
N ASP A 119 -23.41 -26.87 3.38
CA ASP A 119 -23.97 -28.17 3.64
C ASP A 119 -25.05 -28.08 4.76
N PHE A 120 -25.66 -29.20 5.12
CA PHE A 120 -26.84 -29.22 5.97
C PHE A 120 -26.66 -28.52 7.34
N TRP A 121 -25.63 -28.88 8.09
CA TRP A 121 -25.43 -28.36 9.45
C TRP A 121 -24.99 -26.91 9.47
N HIS A 122 -24.09 -26.53 8.57
CA HIS A 122 -23.71 -25.12 8.40
C HIS A 122 -24.89 -24.29 7.88
N GLY A 123 -25.72 -24.85 6.98
CA GLY A 123 -26.97 -24.23 6.55
C GLY A 123 -27.95 -24.01 7.69
N LEU A 124 -28.12 -25.04 8.53
CA LEU A 124 -28.98 -24.95 9.75
C LEU A 124 -28.44 -23.88 10.72
N ALA A 125 -27.12 -23.83 10.91
CA ALA A 125 -26.51 -22.78 11.74
C ALA A 125 -26.79 -21.36 11.24
N LEU A 126 -26.67 -21.15 9.92
CA LEU A 126 -26.95 -19.86 9.29
C LEU A 126 -28.45 -19.50 9.35
N TYR A 127 -29.33 -20.48 9.18
CA TYR A 127 -30.76 -20.29 9.34
C TYR A 127 -31.12 -19.88 10.78
N LYS A 128 -30.61 -20.62 11.75
CA LYS A 128 -30.81 -20.29 13.18
C LYS A 128 -30.24 -18.92 13.54
N GLN A 129 -29.12 -18.57 13.00
CA GLN A 129 -28.53 -17.25 13.21
C GLN A 129 -29.46 -16.12 12.74
N ARG A 130 -30.08 -16.26 11.56
CA ARG A 130 -31.05 -15.29 11.07
C ARG A 130 -32.33 -15.26 11.93
N GLN A 131 -32.85 -16.44 12.25
CA GLN A 131 -34.04 -16.56 13.09
C GLN A 131 -33.85 -15.83 14.43
N ILE A 132 -32.74 -16.05 15.12
CA ILE A 132 -32.41 -15.39 16.38
C ILE A 132 -32.38 -13.87 16.25
N ILE A 133 -31.77 -13.35 15.17
CA ILE A 133 -31.68 -11.91 14.92
C ILE A 133 -33.06 -11.32 14.69
N GLU A 134 -33.92 -12.00 13.93
CA GLU A 134 -35.28 -11.57 13.61
C GLU A 134 -36.19 -11.63 14.83
N GLU A 135 -36.19 -12.73 15.59
CA GLU A 135 -37.01 -12.92 16.77
C GLU A 135 -36.67 -11.97 17.94
N ALA A 136 -35.38 -11.67 18.08
CA ALA A 136 -34.92 -10.76 19.13
C ALA A 136 -34.92 -9.28 18.70
N GLU A 137 -35.40 -8.97 17.50
CA GLU A 137 -35.41 -7.60 16.94
C GLU A 137 -34.07 -6.87 17.13
N VAL A 138 -32.99 -7.61 16.94
CA VAL A 138 -31.62 -7.08 17.17
C VAL A 138 -31.38 -5.85 16.31
N VAL A 139 -31.04 -4.75 16.94
CA VAL A 139 -30.72 -3.51 16.25
C VAL A 139 -29.57 -3.74 15.27
N ALA A 140 -29.76 -3.32 14.02
CA ALA A 140 -28.75 -3.44 13.01
C ALA A 140 -27.48 -2.70 13.44
N LEU A 141 -26.34 -3.40 13.42
CA LEU A 141 -25.07 -2.78 13.67
C LEU A 141 -24.81 -1.68 12.62
N ALA A 142 -24.56 -0.49 13.09
CA ALA A 142 -24.09 0.62 12.30
C ALA A 142 -22.64 0.91 12.66
N ALA A 143 -21.82 1.19 11.67
CA ALA A 143 -20.52 1.74 11.96
C ALA A 143 -20.70 3.20 12.43
N VAL A 144 -19.97 3.58 13.46
CA VAL A 144 -19.95 4.93 14.00
C VAL A 144 -18.70 5.68 13.60
N GLY A 145 -18.75 7.00 13.59
CA GLY A 145 -17.62 7.85 13.25
C GLY A 145 -17.26 7.86 11.77
N THR A 146 -16.11 8.41 11.47
CA THR A 146 -15.58 8.53 10.11
C THR A 146 -14.64 7.37 9.82
N ASP A 147 -14.82 6.71 8.68
CA ASP A 147 -13.85 5.72 8.19
C ASP A 147 -12.49 6.40 8.01
N ILE A 148 -11.51 5.92 8.75
CA ILE A 148 -10.11 6.28 8.54
C ILE A 148 -9.64 5.47 7.33
N GLY A 149 -10.01 5.95 6.15
CA GLY A 149 -9.65 5.33 4.89
C GLY A 149 -8.14 5.30 4.67
N GLU A 150 -7.70 4.46 3.77
CA GLU A 150 -6.36 4.64 3.20
C GLU A 150 -6.31 6.00 2.54
N ALA A 151 -5.18 6.69 2.70
CA ALA A 151 -4.89 7.87 1.91
C ALA A 151 -5.07 7.48 0.44
N ASN A 152 -6.19 7.91 -0.12
CA ASN A 152 -6.58 7.46 -1.45
C ASN A 152 -5.80 8.32 -2.44
N GLU A 153 -4.71 7.78 -2.93
CA GLU A 153 -3.86 8.42 -3.93
C GLU A 153 -4.64 8.83 -5.21
N SER A 154 -5.86 8.34 -5.37
CA SER A 154 -6.76 8.68 -6.48
C SER A 154 -7.73 9.83 -6.17
N ARG A 155 -7.84 10.26 -4.92
CA ARG A 155 -8.67 11.39 -4.51
C ARG A 155 -7.76 12.55 -4.17
N VAL A 156 -7.94 13.64 -4.91
CA VAL A 156 -7.36 14.97 -4.73
C VAL A 156 -6.22 15.03 -3.70
N PRO A 157 -5.03 15.49 -4.09
CA PRO A 157 -3.84 15.49 -3.24
C PRO A 157 -3.94 16.49 -2.09
N GLU A 158 -4.97 16.39 -1.26
CA GLU A 158 -5.20 17.38 -0.20
C GLU A 158 -4.23 17.26 0.98
N THR A 159 -3.43 16.21 1.09
CA THR A 159 -2.61 16.07 2.29
C THR A 159 -1.34 15.22 2.18
N VAL A 160 -0.75 15.07 1.02
CA VAL A 160 0.67 14.75 1.06
C VAL A 160 1.34 16.03 1.57
N LYS A 161 1.74 16.08 2.83
CA LYS A 161 2.52 17.20 3.37
C LYS A 161 3.74 17.33 2.48
N LYS A 162 3.69 18.32 1.58
CA LYS A 162 4.82 18.64 0.72
C LYS A 162 5.96 18.99 1.65
N ALA A 163 6.96 18.14 1.72
CA ALA A 163 8.13 18.40 2.56
C ALA A 163 8.88 19.58 1.94
N ALA A 164 9.28 20.52 2.78
CA ALA A 164 10.24 21.53 2.36
C ALA A 164 11.56 20.81 2.04
N VAL A 165 12.09 21.04 0.85
CA VAL A 165 13.37 20.48 0.39
C VAL A 165 14.45 21.53 0.59
N THR A 166 15.45 21.21 1.42
CA THR A 166 16.57 22.09 1.71
C THR A 166 17.69 21.93 0.67
N GLU A 167 18.66 22.84 0.67
CA GLU A 167 19.85 22.72 -0.18
C GLU A 167 20.66 21.46 0.18
N ASP A 168 20.72 21.09 1.46
CA ASP A 168 21.38 19.86 1.91
C ASP A 168 20.70 18.60 1.36
N ASP A 169 19.37 18.59 1.27
CA ASP A 169 18.61 17.48 0.67
C ASP A 169 18.93 17.31 -0.83
N ARG A 170 19.35 18.38 -1.50
CA ARG A 170 19.68 18.42 -2.93
C ARG A 170 21.13 18.18 -3.25
N LYS A 171 21.97 18.03 -2.25
CA LYS A 171 23.42 17.95 -2.44
C LYS A 171 23.82 16.67 -3.16
N ILE A 172 24.29 16.82 -4.39
CA ILE A 172 24.95 15.73 -5.14
C ILE A 172 26.33 15.50 -4.52
N THR A 173 26.66 14.25 -4.27
CA THR A 173 27.93 13.88 -3.66
C THR A 173 28.76 13.00 -4.60
N ILE A 174 30.09 13.20 -4.56
CA ILE A 174 31.06 12.36 -5.29
C ILE A 174 31.99 11.77 -4.24
N SER A 175 32.01 10.45 -4.15
CA SER A 175 32.91 9.75 -3.22
C SER A 175 34.37 9.82 -3.67
N ARG A 176 35.29 9.45 -2.79
CA ARG A 176 36.72 9.32 -3.15
C ARG A 176 36.98 8.29 -4.26
N SER A 177 36.10 7.30 -4.39
CA SER A 177 36.16 6.31 -5.48
C SER A 177 35.51 6.79 -6.79
N GLY A 178 35.02 8.04 -6.84
CA GLY A 178 34.40 8.62 -8.04
C GLY A 178 32.93 8.23 -8.23
N VAL A 179 32.30 7.60 -7.24
CA VAL A 179 30.87 7.28 -7.28
C VAL A 179 30.06 8.56 -7.06
N ILE A 180 29.16 8.87 -7.98
CA ILE A 180 28.27 10.02 -7.92
C ILE A 180 26.94 9.55 -7.34
N THR A 181 26.45 10.21 -6.30
CA THR A 181 25.11 9.98 -5.74
C THR A 181 24.26 11.22 -5.95
N ILE A 182 23.11 11.05 -6.62
CA ILE A 182 22.15 12.11 -6.94
C ILE A 182 20.89 11.86 -6.15
N PRO A 183 20.58 12.65 -5.09
CA PRO A 183 19.29 12.55 -4.38
C PRO A 183 18.12 12.78 -5.34
N ALA A 184 17.07 11.98 -5.25
CA ALA A 184 15.95 12.07 -6.20
C ALA A 184 15.22 13.42 -6.18
N VAL A 185 15.34 14.20 -5.09
CA VAL A 185 14.75 15.54 -4.98
C VAL A 185 15.62 16.65 -5.56
N THR A 186 16.78 16.32 -6.14
CA THR A 186 17.69 17.28 -6.80
C THR A 186 17.24 17.64 -8.21
N CYS A 187 15.99 17.36 -8.58
CA CYS A 187 15.49 17.66 -9.92
C CYS A 187 15.79 19.11 -10.34
N SER A 188 16.38 19.26 -11.50
CA SER A 188 16.49 20.54 -12.20
C SER A 188 15.17 20.92 -12.86
N HIS A 189 14.34 19.91 -13.18
CA HIS A 189 12.96 20.04 -13.64
C HIS A 189 12.16 18.78 -13.29
N PRO A 190 10.97 18.90 -12.61
CA PRO A 190 10.49 20.09 -11.90
C PRO A 190 11.33 20.38 -10.64
N THR A 191 11.49 21.63 -10.29
CA THR A 191 12.21 22.05 -9.07
C THR A 191 11.41 21.92 -7.80
N ASN A 192 10.09 21.77 -7.92
CA ASN A 192 9.14 21.63 -6.82
C ASN A 192 8.14 20.52 -7.11
N SER A 193 7.44 20.05 -6.09
CA SER A 193 6.37 19.08 -6.25
C SER A 193 5.30 19.60 -7.21
N THR A 194 4.85 18.72 -8.09
CA THR A 194 3.74 18.93 -9.05
C THR A 194 2.51 18.14 -8.61
N ALA A 195 1.54 17.98 -9.51
CA ALA A 195 0.42 17.07 -9.28
C ALA A 195 0.86 15.58 -9.35
N LYS A 196 1.84 15.27 -10.20
CA LYS A 196 2.32 13.90 -10.45
C LYS A 196 3.53 13.53 -9.61
N ILE A 197 4.45 14.47 -9.41
CA ILE A 197 5.71 14.27 -8.70
C ILE A 197 5.63 14.97 -7.35
N SER A 198 5.81 14.22 -6.27
CA SER A 198 5.83 14.75 -4.90
C SER A 198 7.18 14.54 -4.25
N PHE A 199 7.74 15.59 -3.66
CA PHE A 199 8.90 15.48 -2.78
C PHE A 199 8.41 15.26 -1.35
N MET A 200 8.90 14.20 -0.71
CA MET A 200 8.40 13.71 0.58
C MET A 200 9.56 13.39 1.52
N ASP A 201 9.28 13.34 2.82
CA ASP A 201 10.22 12.79 3.79
C ASP A 201 10.45 11.30 3.52
N SER A 202 11.69 10.85 3.66
CA SER A 202 12.05 9.45 3.51
C SER A 202 12.25 8.78 4.85
N ASN A 203 11.75 7.57 5.01
CA ASN A 203 12.02 6.72 6.17
C ASN A 203 13.50 6.29 6.28
N LEU A 204 14.28 6.45 5.21
CA LEU A 204 15.75 6.28 5.22
C LEU A 204 16.50 7.56 5.64
N GLY A 205 15.77 8.58 6.08
CA GLY A 205 16.30 9.92 6.33
C GLY A 205 16.36 10.80 5.06
N GLY A 206 16.38 12.12 5.22
CA GLY A 206 16.29 13.07 4.13
C GLY A 206 15.01 12.96 3.31
N LYS A 207 15.08 13.28 2.03
CA LYS A 207 13.91 13.34 1.14
C LYS A 207 13.91 12.23 0.09
N GLN A 208 12.74 12.06 -0.55
CA GLN A 208 12.51 11.13 -1.66
C GLN A 208 11.55 11.74 -2.67
N LEU A 209 11.61 11.29 -3.92
CA LEU A 209 10.68 11.62 -4.97
C LEU A 209 9.63 10.51 -5.05
N HIS A 210 8.36 10.86 -5.04
CA HIS A 210 7.26 9.93 -5.29
C HIS A 210 6.55 10.28 -6.59
N TYR A 211 6.49 9.33 -7.50
CA TYR A 211 5.78 9.43 -8.77
C TYR A 211 4.36 8.89 -8.60
N GLY A 212 3.39 9.78 -8.48
CA GLY A 212 2.02 9.48 -8.10
C GLY A 212 1.24 8.65 -9.13
N ARG A 213 0.07 8.16 -8.72
CA ARG A 213 -0.82 7.32 -9.54
C ARG A 213 -1.77 8.09 -10.47
N LEU A 214 -1.76 9.41 -10.43
CA LEU A 214 -2.59 10.23 -11.32
C LEU A 214 -2.28 9.92 -12.79
N SER A 215 -3.28 10.08 -13.65
CA SER A 215 -3.11 9.89 -15.10
C SER A 215 -2.15 10.94 -15.69
N GLY A 216 -1.52 10.57 -16.78
CA GLY A 216 -0.54 11.38 -17.48
C GLY A 216 0.90 11.02 -17.09
N ASP A 217 1.80 11.27 -18.01
CA ASP A 217 3.24 11.09 -17.82
C ASP A 217 3.88 12.45 -17.61
N GLU A 218 4.80 12.53 -16.68
CA GLU A 218 5.59 13.72 -16.40
C GLU A 218 7.06 13.32 -16.33
N ALA A 219 7.88 14.00 -17.12
CA ALA A 219 9.33 13.78 -17.10
C ALA A 219 9.96 14.56 -15.95
N PHE A 220 11.10 14.06 -15.47
CA PHE A 220 11.92 14.77 -14.50
C PHE A 220 13.39 14.72 -14.92
N GLU A 221 14.14 15.77 -14.60
CA GLU A 221 15.51 15.95 -15.09
C GLU A 221 16.47 16.27 -13.95
N TYR A 222 17.73 15.87 -14.15
CA TYR A 222 18.85 16.19 -13.28
C TYR A 222 19.95 16.80 -14.10
N THR A 223 20.47 17.94 -13.65
CA THR A 223 21.66 18.57 -14.21
C THR A 223 22.79 18.47 -13.19
N PHE A 224 23.93 17.90 -13.59
CA PHE A 224 25.08 17.72 -12.71
C PHE A 224 26.38 17.67 -13.50
N ASP A 225 27.50 17.82 -12.80
CA ASP A 225 28.83 17.72 -13.36
C ASP A 225 29.47 16.36 -13.11
N ALA A 226 29.85 15.65 -14.16
CA ALA A 226 30.62 14.42 -14.04
C ALA A 226 32.14 14.73 -14.05
N PRO A 227 32.93 14.11 -13.17
CA PRO A 227 34.38 14.40 -13.06
C PRO A 227 35.17 13.93 -14.27
N LYS A 228 34.69 12.92 -14.96
CA LYS A 228 35.34 12.32 -16.15
C LYS A 228 34.28 11.98 -17.21
N ALA A 229 34.69 12.05 -18.48
CA ALA A 229 33.93 11.47 -19.58
C ALA A 229 34.10 9.94 -19.57
N GLY A 230 33.07 9.21 -19.98
CA GLY A 230 33.17 7.76 -20.14
C GLY A 230 31.87 7.03 -19.88
N LYS A 231 31.99 5.71 -19.75
CA LYS A 231 30.88 4.80 -19.45
C LYS A 231 30.66 4.73 -17.94
N TYR A 232 29.45 4.91 -17.54
CA TYR A 232 28.98 4.81 -16.16
C TYR A 232 27.88 3.75 -16.03
N GLN A 233 27.88 3.06 -14.91
CA GLN A 233 26.77 2.22 -14.50
C GLN A 233 25.82 3.05 -13.62
N ILE A 234 24.57 3.25 -14.04
CA ILE A 234 23.55 3.92 -13.25
C ILE A 234 22.63 2.89 -12.63
N SER A 235 22.34 3.03 -11.33
CA SER A 235 21.29 2.32 -10.59
C SER A 235 20.43 3.33 -9.84
N ALA A 236 19.21 2.93 -9.49
CA ALA A 236 18.28 3.71 -8.69
C ALA A 236 17.84 2.92 -7.46
N ARG A 237 17.76 3.57 -6.31
CA ARG A 237 17.16 3.00 -5.11
C ARG A 237 15.68 3.34 -5.10
N VAL A 238 14.83 2.31 -5.21
CA VAL A 238 13.41 2.47 -5.49
C VAL A 238 12.49 1.65 -4.59
N VAL A 239 11.24 2.12 -4.49
CA VAL A 239 10.10 1.33 -4.02
C VAL A 239 9.06 1.31 -5.13
N THR A 240 8.61 0.11 -5.52
CA THR A 240 7.64 -0.08 -6.59
C THR A 240 6.48 -0.96 -6.14
N PRO A 241 5.22 -0.51 -6.31
CA PRO A 241 4.03 -1.26 -5.89
C PRO A 241 3.48 -2.17 -6.99
N SER A 242 3.99 -2.11 -8.20
CA SER A 242 3.45 -2.79 -9.38
C SER A 242 4.54 -3.49 -10.20
N TRP A 243 4.13 -4.51 -10.95
CA TRP A 243 4.99 -5.24 -11.87
C TRP A 243 5.24 -4.45 -13.17
N LYS A 244 6.36 -4.77 -13.86
CA LYS A 244 6.67 -4.28 -15.20
C LYS A 244 6.71 -2.75 -15.27
N GLN A 245 7.39 -2.15 -14.31
CA GLN A 245 7.65 -0.72 -14.29
C GLN A 245 9.06 -0.45 -14.82
N HIS A 246 9.22 0.64 -15.54
CA HIS A 246 10.47 1.04 -16.16
C HIS A 246 10.70 2.54 -15.98
N LEU A 247 11.97 2.92 -15.78
CA LEU A 247 12.44 4.28 -15.96
C LEU A 247 13.27 4.34 -17.25
N LEU A 248 12.86 5.18 -18.16
CA LEU A 248 13.59 5.44 -19.40
C LEU A 248 14.43 6.69 -19.19
N VAL A 249 15.74 6.57 -19.29
CA VAL A 249 16.68 7.70 -19.15
C VAL A 249 17.31 8.09 -20.48
N THR A 250 17.19 9.36 -20.85
CA THR A 250 17.96 9.96 -21.94
C THR A 250 19.08 10.83 -21.37
N VAL A 251 20.27 10.72 -21.95
CA VAL A 251 21.47 11.45 -21.53
C VAL A 251 21.76 12.52 -22.55
N ASN A 252 21.85 13.79 -22.12
CA ASN A 252 22.22 14.93 -22.97
C ASN A 252 21.36 15.04 -24.25
N GLY A 253 20.10 14.64 -24.19
CA GLY A 253 19.19 14.71 -25.33
C GLY A 253 19.39 13.62 -26.39
N ALA A 254 20.01 12.49 -26.03
CA ALA A 254 20.12 11.32 -26.93
C ALA A 254 18.74 10.90 -27.47
N GLU A 255 18.67 10.44 -28.71
CA GLU A 255 17.42 10.04 -29.36
C GLU A 255 16.83 8.78 -28.73
N GLU A 256 17.68 7.81 -28.39
CA GLU A 256 17.25 6.54 -27.81
C GLU A 256 17.44 6.56 -26.28
N PRO A 257 16.38 6.27 -25.52
CA PRO A 257 16.49 6.16 -24.07
C PRO A 257 17.12 4.83 -23.66
N THR A 258 17.87 4.83 -22.57
CA THR A 258 18.30 3.61 -21.87
C THR A 258 17.19 3.17 -20.91
N ASP A 259 16.83 1.90 -20.94
CA ASP A 259 15.81 1.32 -20.08
C ASP A 259 16.39 0.82 -18.76
N ILE A 260 15.83 1.29 -17.65
CA ILE A 260 16.08 0.81 -16.29
C ILE A 260 14.84 0.05 -15.83
N ALA A 261 14.90 -1.28 -15.89
CA ALA A 261 13.83 -2.13 -15.35
C ALA A 261 13.74 -2.00 -13.83
N LEU A 262 12.54 -1.73 -13.32
CA LEU A 262 12.33 -1.56 -11.89
C LEU A 262 11.94 -2.88 -11.23
N PRO A 263 12.57 -3.28 -10.11
CA PRO A 263 12.18 -4.46 -9.36
C PRO A 263 10.78 -4.29 -8.76
N PHE A 264 10.03 -5.36 -8.64
CA PHE A 264 8.78 -5.37 -7.88
C PHE A 264 9.10 -5.52 -6.39
N THR A 265 9.12 -4.42 -5.65
CA THR A 265 9.60 -4.39 -4.27
C THR A 265 8.52 -4.59 -3.21
N VAL A 266 7.25 -4.43 -3.58
CA VAL A 266 6.10 -4.54 -2.66
C VAL A 266 6.21 -3.62 -1.42
N GLY A 267 6.84 -2.46 -1.57
CA GLY A 267 7.04 -1.49 -0.49
C GLY A 267 8.40 -1.57 0.21
N MET A 268 9.29 -2.47 -0.18
CA MET A 268 10.68 -2.51 0.29
C MET A 268 11.57 -1.64 -0.59
N TRP A 269 12.62 -1.06 0.00
CA TRP A 269 13.65 -0.40 -0.76
C TRP A 269 14.58 -1.44 -1.41
N GLU A 270 14.74 -1.37 -2.71
CA GLU A 270 15.67 -2.19 -3.48
C GLU A 270 16.43 -1.32 -4.48
N GLU A 271 17.62 -1.75 -4.89
CA GLU A 271 18.36 -1.14 -5.99
C GLU A 271 17.98 -1.82 -7.30
N THR A 272 17.89 -1.04 -8.37
CA THR A 272 17.75 -1.57 -9.72
C THR A 272 19.05 -2.24 -10.17
N GLU A 273 18.96 -3.18 -11.09
CA GLU A 273 20.15 -3.63 -11.82
C GLU A 273 20.82 -2.43 -12.51
N PRO A 274 22.16 -2.34 -12.43
CA PRO A 274 22.88 -1.24 -13.06
C PRO A 274 22.81 -1.32 -14.58
N VAL A 275 22.52 -0.19 -15.25
CA VAL A 275 22.57 -0.09 -16.71
C VAL A 275 23.67 0.88 -17.15
N GLU A 276 24.22 0.65 -18.33
CA GLU A 276 25.31 1.47 -18.87
C GLU A 276 24.77 2.73 -19.55
N ILE A 277 25.34 3.89 -19.19
CA ILE A 277 25.13 5.17 -19.85
C ILE A 277 26.48 5.83 -20.15
N THR A 278 26.53 6.75 -21.10
CA THR A 278 27.75 7.51 -21.43
C THR A 278 27.61 8.95 -21.00
N LEU A 279 28.55 9.44 -20.20
CA LEU A 279 28.58 10.82 -19.73
C LEU A 279 29.75 11.59 -20.38
N ALA A 280 29.54 12.88 -20.62
CA ALA A 280 30.61 13.82 -20.92
C ALA A 280 31.32 14.26 -19.63
N LYS A 281 32.56 14.74 -19.73
CA LYS A 281 33.19 15.46 -18.61
C LYS A 281 32.50 16.80 -18.40
N GLY A 282 32.20 17.16 -17.16
CA GLY A 282 31.49 18.39 -16.81
C GLY A 282 29.98 18.18 -16.88
N LYS A 283 29.26 19.17 -17.36
CA LYS A 283 27.81 19.25 -17.33
C LYS A 283 27.12 18.12 -18.12
N ASN A 284 26.20 17.41 -17.47
CA ASN A 284 25.33 16.41 -18.07
C ASN A 284 23.88 16.65 -17.63
N ILE A 285 22.96 16.21 -18.49
CA ILE A 285 21.52 16.22 -18.22
C ILE A 285 21.02 14.78 -18.35
N LEU A 286 20.40 14.26 -17.26
CA LEU A 286 19.65 13.02 -17.29
C LEU A 286 18.17 13.36 -17.26
N ARG A 287 17.43 12.96 -18.28
CA ARG A 287 15.99 13.11 -18.35
C ARG A 287 15.33 11.76 -18.23
N PHE A 288 14.46 11.63 -17.24
CA PHE A 288 13.71 10.40 -16.96
C PHE A 288 12.25 10.53 -17.37
N THR A 289 11.74 9.48 -17.99
CA THR A 289 10.31 9.24 -18.18
C THR A 289 9.94 7.90 -17.57
N HIS A 290 8.72 7.76 -17.14
CA HIS A 290 8.25 6.56 -16.47
C HIS A 290 7.30 5.78 -17.39
N GLN A 291 7.54 4.47 -17.57
CA GLN A 291 6.68 3.58 -18.34
C GLN A 291 6.04 2.51 -17.44
N GLY A 292 4.73 2.33 -17.59
CA GLY A 292 3.98 1.30 -16.85
C GLY A 292 3.78 1.61 -15.36
N GLY A 293 4.17 2.79 -14.88
CA GLY A 293 4.33 3.07 -13.49
C GLY A 293 3.27 3.93 -12.83
N LYS A 294 2.89 3.49 -11.65
CA LYS A 294 2.02 4.24 -10.75
C LYS A 294 2.50 4.01 -9.32
N GLY A 295 2.87 5.07 -8.63
CA GLY A 295 3.24 5.00 -7.23
C GLY A 295 4.69 4.57 -6.98
N THR A 296 5.59 4.79 -7.93
CA THR A 296 7.03 4.53 -7.74
C THR A 296 7.64 5.60 -6.86
N THR A 297 8.48 5.19 -5.93
CA THR A 297 9.24 6.10 -5.07
C THR A 297 10.72 5.91 -5.35
N ILE A 298 11.47 6.99 -5.46
CA ILE A 298 12.91 6.99 -5.76
C ILE A 298 13.61 7.75 -4.64
N LYS A 299 14.64 7.15 -4.07
CA LYS A 299 15.48 7.77 -3.04
C LYS A 299 16.65 8.55 -3.64
N ASP A 300 17.42 7.88 -4.46
CA ASP A 300 18.61 8.41 -5.10
C ASP A 300 18.97 7.58 -6.33
N PHE A 301 19.85 8.15 -7.15
CA PHE A 301 20.56 7.47 -8.23
C PHE A 301 22.04 7.37 -7.88
N THR A 302 22.64 6.24 -8.19
CA THR A 302 24.08 6.00 -8.03
C THR A 302 24.70 5.77 -9.39
N LEU A 303 25.79 6.52 -9.70
CA LEU A 303 26.56 6.37 -10.94
C LEU A 303 27.99 5.98 -10.59
N LYS A 304 28.43 4.85 -11.12
CA LYS A 304 29.79 4.33 -10.95
C LYS A 304 30.51 4.33 -12.29
N CYS A 305 31.66 5.01 -12.37
CA CYS A 305 32.53 4.94 -13.56
C CYS A 305 33.01 3.49 -13.74
N LYS A 306 32.97 3.02 -14.99
CA LYS A 306 33.49 1.70 -15.37
C LYS A 306 34.99 1.71 -15.48
#